data_4ff5503a34921dfcd297c95bfede2b35
#
_entry.id   4ff5503a34921dfcd297c95bfede2b35
#
_cell.length_a   1.000
_cell.length_b   1.000
_cell.length_c   1.000
_cell.angle_alpha   90.00
_cell.angle_beta   90.00
_cell.angle_gamma   90.00
#
_symmetry.space_group_name_H-M   'P 1'
#
loop_
_entity.id
_entity.type
_entity.pdbx_description
1 polymer ?
#
loop_
_entity_poly.entity_id
_entity_poly.type
_entity_poly.pdbx_seq_one_letter_code
_entity_poly.pdbx_strand_id
1 'polypeptide(L)'
;NTRMFEEEEANDVEFSRKLASLAEIFVNDAFGSAHRAHASTEGVTHYLPSVAGFLIEKEIAALDGGINNPNRPLVAIVGGSKVSSKIAVLTNLLDKVDTLLIGGAMMFTFIKAQGGKVGKSLVEDDKIEVAKEILKKAEEKNVKFVLPIDTVVADDMTETANSFVCDPD
;
A
#
# COMPACT_ATOMS: atom_id res chain seq x y z
N ASN A 1 3.73 -26.65 1.71
CA ASN A 1 4.00 -25.32 1.13
C ASN A 1 3.87 -25.41 -0.39
N THR A 2 2.77 -24.88 -0.93
CA THR A 2 2.48 -24.89 -2.38
C THR A 2 3.51 -24.10 -3.18
N ARG A 3 4.13 -23.07 -2.61
CA ARG A 3 5.18 -22.26 -3.27
C ARG A 3 6.50 -22.98 -3.57
N MET A 4 6.62 -24.24 -3.18
CA MET A 4 7.72 -25.11 -3.64
C MET A 4 7.54 -25.56 -5.10
N PHE A 5 6.37 -25.32 -5.67
CA PHE A 5 6.02 -25.65 -7.05
C PHE A 5 5.92 -24.35 -7.87
N GLU A 6 6.59 -24.31 -9.03
CA GLU A 6 6.54 -23.14 -9.92
C GLU A 6 5.13 -22.88 -10.44
N GLU A 7 4.34 -23.94 -10.62
CA GLU A 7 2.95 -23.90 -11.06
C GLU A 7 2.02 -23.16 -10.10
N GLU A 8 2.38 -23.07 -8.82
CA GLU A 8 1.62 -22.32 -7.82
C GLU A 8 1.60 -20.81 -8.14
N GLU A 9 2.77 -20.20 -8.32
CA GLU A 9 2.88 -18.78 -8.60
C GLU A 9 2.47 -18.43 -10.05
N ALA A 10 2.60 -19.38 -10.97
CA ALA A 10 2.12 -19.27 -12.33
C ALA A 10 0.59 -19.36 -12.47
N ASN A 11 -0.13 -19.68 -11.39
CA ASN A 11 -1.57 -19.95 -11.40
C ASN A 11 -1.96 -21.01 -12.44
N ASP A 12 -1.14 -22.09 -12.51
CA ASP A 12 -1.27 -23.12 -13.54
C ASP A 12 -2.61 -23.85 -13.44
N VAL A 13 -3.23 -24.07 -14.60
CA VAL A 13 -4.57 -24.66 -14.73
C VAL A 13 -4.60 -26.11 -14.24
N GLU A 14 -3.62 -26.91 -14.63
CA GLU A 14 -3.59 -28.33 -14.27
C GLU A 14 -3.22 -28.53 -12.79
N PHE A 15 -2.35 -27.69 -12.25
CA PHE A 15 -2.03 -27.70 -10.83
C PHE A 15 -3.23 -27.27 -9.99
N SER A 16 -3.95 -26.21 -10.41
CA SER A 16 -5.20 -25.75 -9.77
C SER A 16 -6.27 -26.85 -9.77
N ARG A 17 -6.41 -27.57 -10.89
CA ARG A 17 -7.36 -28.69 -11.01
C ARG A 17 -6.99 -29.86 -10.12
N LYS A 18 -5.69 -30.17 -9.99
CA LYS A 18 -5.20 -31.20 -9.06
C LYS A 18 -5.50 -30.83 -7.61
N LEU A 19 -5.26 -29.57 -7.22
CA LEU A 19 -5.60 -29.09 -5.88
C LEU A 19 -7.11 -29.21 -5.63
N ALA A 20 -7.93 -28.77 -6.57
CA ALA A 20 -9.37 -28.83 -6.46
C ALA A 20 -9.91 -30.29 -6.35
N SER A 21 -9.23 -31.26 -6.95
CA SER A 21 -9.65 -32.68 -6.86
C SER A 21 -9.53 -33.30 -5.46
N LEU A 22 -8.91 -32.60 -4.52
CA LEU A 22 -8.68 -33.09 -3.15
C LEU A 22 -9.87 -32.81 -2.21
N ALA A 23 -10.83 -31.97 -2.61
CA ALA A 23 -11.93 -31.53 -1.76
C ALA A 23 -13.19 -31.21 -2.58
N GLU A 24 -14.28 -30.95 -1.90
CA GLU A 24 -15.58 -30.56 -2.52
C GLU A 24 -15.86 -29.06 -2.39
N ILE A 25 -15.20 -28.40 -1.42
CA ILE A 25 -15.37 -26.97 -1.14
C ILE A 25 -14.00 -26.39 -0.84
N PHE A 26 -13.72 -25.19 -1.37
CA PHE A 26 -12.54 -24.41 -1.02
C PHE A 26 -12.90 -23.31 -0.02
N VAL A 27 -12.15 -23.23 1.08
CA VAL A 27 -12.26 -22.16 2.07
C VAL A 27 -10.97 -21.37 2.08
N ASN A 28 -11.02 -20.09 1.67
CA ASN A 28 -9.88 -19.19 1.82
C ASN A 28 -9.92 -18.53 3.19
N ASP A 29 -8.97 -18.87 4.04
CA ASP A 29 -8.79 -18.25 5.36
C ASP A 29 -7.36 -17.73 5.57
N ALA A 30 -6.65 -17.47 4.47
CA ALA A 30 -5.27 -17.00 4.44
C ALA A 30 -5.22 -15.55 3.93
N PHE A 31 -5.57 -14.57 4.78
CA PHE A 31 -5.63 -13.16 4.42
C PHE A 31 -4.30 -12.65 3.83
N GLY A 32 -3.16 -13.02 4.41
CA GLY A 32 -1.84 -12.57 3.96
C GLY A 32 -1.48 -12.94 2.52
N SER A 33 -2.12 -13.96 1.93
CA SER A 33 -1.91 -14.40 0.55
C SER A 33 -3.13 -14.20 -0.36
N ALA A 34 -4.27 -13.79 0.18
CA ALA A 34 -5.53 -13.67 -0.56
C ALA A 34 -5.48 -12.67 -1.73
N HIS A 35 -4.54 -11.72 -1.71
CA HIS A 35 -4.34 -10.73 -2.77
C HIS A 35 -3.54 -11.26 -3.98
N ARG A 36 -3.11 -12.53 -3.96
CA ARG A 36 -2.28 -13.13 -5.02
C ARG A 36 -3.12 -14.02 -5.91
N ALA A 37 -2.98 -13.86 -7.23
CA ALA A 37 -3.58 -14.77 -8.21
C ALA A 37 -2.70 -16.01 -8.39
N HIS A 38 -2.69 -16.90 -7.40
CA HIS A 38 -1.95 -18.16 -7.40
C HIS A 38 -2.91 -19.35 -7.50
N ALA A 39 -2.38 -20.52 -7.87
CA ALA A 39 -3.20 -21.72 -8.05
C ALA A 39 -4.00 -22.09 -6.80
N SER A 40 -3.40 -22.01 -5.60
CA SER A 40 -4.05 -22.34 -4.32
C SER A 40 -4.94 -21.21 -3.75
N THR A 41 -4.97 -20.03 -4.34
CA THR A 41 -5.80 -18.89 -3.89
C THR A 41 -6.88 -18.56 -4.90
N GLU A 42 -6.52 -18.36 -6.17
CA GLU A 42 -7.44 -17.96 -7.23
C GLU A 42 -7.77 -19.15 -8.16
N GLY A 43 -6.77 -19.88 -8.65
CA GLY A 43 -6.96 -20.94 -9.63
C GLY A 43 -7.92 -22.04 -9.18
N VAL A 44 -7.83 -22.49 -7.93
CA VAL A 44 -8.72 -23.50 -7.33
C VAL A 44 -10.20 -23.07 -7.33
N THR A 45 -10.47 -21.77 -7.28
CA THR A 45 -11.85 -21.24 -7.22
C THR A 45 -12.63 -21.44 -8.51
N HIS A 46 -11.95 -21.70 -9.62
CA HIS A 46 -12.60 -22.01 -10.90
C HIS A 46 -13.19 -23.42 -10.95
N TYR A 47 -12.84 -24.29 -10.00
CA TYR A 47 -13.21 -25.70 -10.00
C TYR A 47 -14.02 -26.13 -8.79
N LEU A 48 -14.08 -25.33 -7.73
CA LEU A 48 -14.81 -25.62 -6.50
C LEU A 48 -15.69 -24.43 -6.06
N PRO A 49 -16.84 -24.72 -5.43
CA PRO A 49 -17.52 -23.73 -4.62
C PRO A 49 -16.54 -23.16 -3.60
N SER A 50 -16.44 -21.82 -3.54
CA SER A 50 -15.41 -21.14 -2.78
C SER A 50 -16.03 -20.13 -1.83
N VAL A 51 -15.56 -20.11 -0.58
CA VAL A 51 -16.07 -19.25 0.49
C VAL A 51 -14.92 -18.65 1.29
N ALA A 52 -15.18 -17.52 1.94
CA ALA A 52 -14.27 -16.93 2.91
C ALA A 52 -14.32 -17.70 4.24
N GLY A 53 -13.18 -17.86 4.88
CA GLY A 53 -13.07 -18.36 6.24
C GLY A 53 -13.26 -17.25 7.28
N PHE A 54 -13.29 -17.62 8.55
CA PHE A 54 -13.54 -16.70 9.66
C PHE A 54 -12.48 -15.63 9.87
N LEU A 55 -11.21 -15.90 9.53
CA LEU A 55 -10.17 -14.89 9.57
C LEU A 55 -10.41 -13.82 8.49
N ILE A 56 -10.67 -14.25 7.26
CA ILE A 56 -11.02 -13.34 6.15
C ILE A 56 -12.25 -12.50 6.50
N GLU A 57 -13.29 -13.09 7.08
CA GLU A 57 -14.50 -12.37 7.52
C GLU A 57 -14.17 -11.26 8.51
N LYS A 58 -13.35 -11.55 9.52
CA LYS A 58 -12.90 -10.55 10.51
C LYS A 58 -12.07 -9.43 9.88
N GLU A 59 -11.15 -9.77 8.98
CA GLU A 59 -10.32 -8.80 8.28
C GLU A 59 -11.17 -7.89 7.39
N ILE A 60 -12.12 -8.45 6.63
CA ILE A 60 -13.04 -7.66 5.80
C ILE A 60 -13.88 -6.74 6.68
N ALA A 61 -14.46 -7.24 7.77
CA ALA A 61 -15.28 -6.42 8.67
C ALA A 61 -14.48 -5.25 9.28
N ALA A 62 -13.22 -5.50 9.70
CA ALA A 62 -12.35 -4.47 10.24
C ALA A 62 -11.94 -3.42 9.20
N LEU A 63 -11.53 -3.86 8.01
CA LEU A 63 -11.08 -2.98 6.93
C LEU A 63 -12.24 -2.21 6.31
N ASP A 64 -13.35 -2.86 6.02
CA ASP A 64 -14.53 -2.24 5.41
C ASP A 64 -15.15 -1.21 6.35
N GLY A 65 -15.31 -1.56 7.64
CA GLY A 65 -15.78 -0.64 8.66
C GLY A 65 -14.87 0.57 8.83
N GLY A 66 -13.55 0.35 8.80
CA GLY A 66 -12.55 1.41 8.96
C GLY A 66 -12.44 2.35 7.76
N ILE A 67 -12.72 1.88 6.55
CA ILE A 67 -12.52 2.67 5.32
C ILE A 67 -13.82 3.19 4.71
N ASN A 68 -14.89 2.38 4.71
CA ASN A 68 -16.15 2.73 4.05
C ASN A 68 -17.16 3.39 5.01
N ASN A 69 -17.11 3.05 6.31
CA ASN A 69 -17.95 3.66 7.35
C ASN A 69 -17.10 4.11 8.56
N PRO A 70 -16.09 4.97 8.36
CA PRO A 70 -15.18 5.32 9.44
C PRO A 70 -15.83 6.20 10.50
N ASN A 71 -15.39 6.04 11.74
CA ASN A 71 -15.57 7.09 12.73
C ASN A 71 -14.70 8.30 12.33
N ARG A 72 -15.31 9.48 12.24
CA ARG A 72 -14.60 10.70 11.85
C ARG A 72 -13.98 11.40 13.08
N PRO A 73 -12.79 12.04 12.95
CA PRO A 73 -11.98 12.15 11.74
C PRO A 73 -11.22 10.85 11.39
N LEU A 74 -11.22 10.47 10.11
CA LEU A 74 -10.38 9.39 9.60
C LEU A 74 -9.03 9.94 9.16
N VAL A 75 -7.97 9.41 9.77
CA VAL A 75 -6.58 9.77 9.45
C VAL A 75 -5.89 8.58 8.79
N ALA A 76 -5.35 8.77 7.61
CA ALA A 76 -4.49 7.79 6.97
C ALA A 76 -3.02 8.21 7.05
N ILE A 77 -2.14 7.25 7.29
CA ILE A 77 -0.69 7.44 7.27
C ILE A 77 -0.14 6.54 6.17
N VAL A 78 0.53 7.13 5.20
CA VAL A 78 1.13 6.39 4.08
C VAL A 78 2.61 6.70 4.03
N GLY A 79 3.44 5.66 4.11
CA GLY A 79 4.88 5.76 3.99
C GLY A 79 5.43 4.84 2.91
N GLY A 80 6.63 5.12 2.48
CA GLY A 80 7.34 4.33 1.48
C GLY A 80 8.46 5.12 0.81
N SER A 81 9.18 4.47 -0.10
CA SER A 81 10.28 5.10 -0.82
C SER A 81 9.85 5.81 -2.10
N LYS A 82 8.76 5.35 -2.74
CA LYS A 82 8.35 5.80 -4.08
C LYS A 82 6.89 6.20 -4.13
N VAL A 83 6.61 7.41 -4.64
CA VAL A 83 5.26 7.89 -4.94
C VAL A 83 4.62 7.04 -6.03
N SER A 84 5.39 6.68 -7.08
CA SER A 84 4.91 5.90 -8.22
C SER A 84 4.18 4.62 -7.83
N SER A 85 4.65 3.93 -6.79
CA SER A 85 4.05 2.70 -6.29
C SER A 85 2.74 2.91 -5.49
N LYS A 86 2.41 4.15 -5.15
CA LYS A 86 1.29 4.51 -4.26
C LYS A 86 0.27 5.47 -4.86
N ILE A 87 0.46 5.92 -6.11
CA ILE A 87 -0.43 6.91 -6.76
C ILE A 87 -1.90 6.52 -6.65
N ALA A 88 -2.25 5.28 -7.03
CA ALA A 88 -3.63 4.80 -6.98
C ALA A 88 -4.17 4.77 -5.53
N VAL A 89 -3.34 4.33 -4.58
CA VAL A 89 -3.71 4.27 -3.16
C VAL A 89 -3.95 5.69 -2.63
N LEU A 90 -3.03 6.63 -2.87
CA LEU A 90 -3.15 8.01 -2.41
C LEU A 90 -4.39 8.67 -3.00
N THR A 91 -4.61 8.51 -4.31
CA THR A 91 -5.78 9.08 -4.99
C THR A 91 -7.09 8.54 -4.42
N ASN A 92 -7.17 7.23 -4.16
CA ASN A 92 -8.38 6.62 -3.59
C ASN A 92 -8.60 7.02 -2.12
N LEU A 93 -7.53 7.20 -1.34
CA LEU A 93 -7.64 7.64 0.05
C LEU A 93 -8.18 9.07 0.16
N LEU A 94 -7.83 9.98 -0.76
CA LEU A 94 -8.36 11.34 -0.76
C LEU A 94 -9.89 11.43 -0.87
N ASP A 95 -10.56 10.38 -1.33
CA ASP A 95 -12.02 10.29 -1.35
C ASP A 95 -12.64 9.85 -0.01
N LYS A 96 -11.81 9.40 0.92
CA LYS A 96 -12.27 8.69 2.11
C LYS A 96 -11.82 9.33 3.42
N VAL A 97 -10.67 9.99 3.44
CA VAL A 97 -10.01 10.47 4.67
C VAL A 97 -10.23 11.96 4.91
N ASP A 98 -10.13 12.36 6.17
CA ASP A 98 -10.12 13.79 6.55
C ASP A 98 -8.69 14.33 6.61
N THR A 99 -7.71 13.46 6.90
CA THR A 99 -6.30 13.82 6.94
C THR A 99 -5.46 12.70 6.32
N LEU A 100 -4.50 13.08 5.49
CA LEU A 100 -3.51 12.18 4.88
C LEU A 100 -2.12 12.62 5.29
N LEU A 101 -1.42 11.79 6.06
CA LEU A 101 -0.01 11.99 6.44
C LEU A 101 0.88 11.18 5.50
N ILE A 102 1.90 11.82 4.95
CA ILE A 102 2.89 11.17 4.11
C ILE A 102 4.21 11.10 4.85
N GLY A 103 4.77 9.90 4.96
CA GLY A 103 6.07 9.64 5.56
C GLY A 103 7.00 8.83 4.64
N GLY A 104 8.19 8.51 5.14
CA GLY A 104 9.21 7.82 4.37
C GLY A 104 9.79 8.67 3.25
N ALA A 105 10.70 8.11 2.43
CA ALA A 105 11.40 8.89 1.41
C ALA A 105 10.51 9.47 0.31
N MET A 106 9.30 8.93 0.12
CA MET A 106 8.33 9.51 -0.84
C MET A 106 7.92 10.94 -0.47
N MET A 107 8.04 11.35 0.80
CA MET A 107 7.75 12.73 1.22
C MET A 107 8.61 13.75 0.49
N PHE A 108 9.87 13.41 0.18
CA PHE A 108 10.80 14.33 -0.51
C PHE A 108 10.33 14.69 -1.93
N THR A 109 9.64 13.78 -2.61
CA THR A 109 9.02 14.10 -3.90
C THR A 109 7.91 15.14 -3.75
N PHE A 110 7.10 15.09 -2.69
CA PHE A 110 6.08 16.10 -2.38
C PHE A 110 6.69 17.42 -1.92
N ILE A 111 7.72 17.38 -1.06
CA ILE A 111 8.45 18.58 -0.63
C ILE A 111 9.03 19.31 -1.84
N LYS A 112 9.70 18.58 -2.75
CA LYS A 112 10.24 19.16 -3.99
C LYS A 112 9.14 19.70 -4.92
N ALA A 113 7.98 19.02 -4.98
CA ALA A 113 6.82 19.49 -5.74
C ALA A 113 6.28 20.84 -5.22
N GLN A 114 6.44 21.13 -3.92
CA GLN A 114 6.09 22.39 -3.29
C GLN A 114 7.22 23.45 -3.40
N GLY A 115 8.36 23.11 -3.99
CA GLY A 115 9.51 24.02 -4.18
C GLY A 115 10.56 23.94 -3.08
N GLY A 116 10.42 23.02 -2.11
CA GLY A 116 11.41 22.79 -1.06
C GLY A 116 12.70 22.14 -1.58
N LYS A 117 13.75 22.20 -0.78
CA LYS A 117 15.06 21.61 -1.07
C LYS A 117 15.21 20.29 -0.33
N VAL A 118 15.65 19.27 -1.04
CA VAL A 118 15.72 17.90 -0.51
C VAL A 118 17.14 17.31 -0.53
N GLY A 119 18.14 18.13 -0.85
CA GLY A 119 19.55 17.72 -0.86
C GLY A 119 19.79 16.49 -1.76
N LYS A 120 20.42 15.46 -1.20
CA LYS A 120 20.70 14.17 -1.84
C LYS A 120 19.64 13.11 -1.53
N SER A 121 18.53 13.48 -0.90
CA SER A 121 17.46 12.54 -0.57
C SER A 121 16.86 11.90 -1.82
N LEU A 122 16.30 10.71 -1.65
CA LEU A 122 15.67 9.97 -2.74
C LEU A 122 14.42 10.69 -3.24
N VAL A 123 14.41 11.08 -4.51
CA VAL A 123 13.30 11.79 -5.16
C VAL A 123 12.99 11.13 -6.49
N GLU A 124 11.71 11.05 -6.84
CA GLU A 124 11.24 10.67 -8.18
C GLU A 124 10.93 11.94 -8.98
N ASP A 125 11.94 12.47 -9.69
CA ASP A 125 11.82 13.71 -10.46
C ASP A 125 10.78 13.64 -11.58
N ASP A 126 10.60 12.48 -12.16
CA ASP A 126 9.57 12.20 -13.17
C ASP A 126 8.14 12.14 -12.60
N LYS A 127 7.99 12.19 -11.27
CA LYS A 127 6.69 12.15 -10.57
C LYS A 127 6.33 13.47 -9.87
N ILE A 128 7.11 14.51 -10.05
CA ILE A 128 6.83 15.83 -9.43
C ILE A 128 5.46 16.36 -9.88
N GLU A 129 5.13 16.30 -11.16
CA GLU A 129 3.83 16.78 -11.65
C GLU A 129 2.67 15.95 -11.09
N VAL A 130 2.84 14.64 -10.97
CA VAL A 130 1.86 13.76 -10.32
C VAL A 130 1.68 14.11 -8.84
N ALA A 131 2.78 14.41 -8.14
CA ALA A 131 2.72 14.84 -6.74
C ALA A 131 1.94 16.17 -6.60
N LYS A 132 2.14 17.13 -7.50
CA LYS A 132 1.36 18.39 -7.55
C LYS A 132 -0.13 18.13 -7.79
N GLU A 133 -0.46 17.20 -8.68
CA GLU A 133 -1.86 16.81 -8.93
C GLU A 133 -2.52 16.21 -7.68
N ILE A 134 -1.79 15.37 -6.95
CA ILE A 134 -2.28 14.77 -5.69
C ILE A 134 -2.51 15.86 -4.64
N LEU A 135 -1.56 16.81 -4.47
CA LEU A 135 -1.71 17.94 -3.55
C LEU A 135 -2.92 18.81 -3.90
N LYS A 136 -3.09 19.13 -5.19
CA LYS A 136 -4.24 19.88 -5.68
C LYS A 136 -5.56 19.17 -5.40
N LYS A 137 -5.62 17.85 -5.66
CA LYS A 137 -6.81 17.06 -5.33
C LYS A 137 -7.11 17.02 -3.84
N ALA A 138 -6.09 16.98 -2.99
CA ALA A 138 -6.28 17.04 -1.54
C ALA A 138 -6.94 18.37 -1.14
N GLU A 139 -6.47 19.48 -1.70
CA GLU A 139 -7.04 20.82 -1.48
C GLU A 139 -8.49 20.90 -1.98
N GLU A 140 -8.77 20.48 -3.22
CA GLU A 140 -10.12 20.46 -3.81
C GLU A 140 -11.12 19.65 -2.98
N LYS A 141 -10.66 18.58 -2.31
CA LYS A 141 -11.47 17.71 -1.46
C LYS A 141 -11.49 18.11 0.01
N ASN A 142 -10.82 19.22 0.38
CA ASN A 142 -10.66 19.66 1.76
C ASN A 142 -10.02 18.59 2.67
N VAL A 143 -9.15 17.74 2.14
CA VAL A 143 -8.35 16.77 2.89
C VAL A 143 -7.09 17.46 3.40
N LYS A 144 -6.85 17.40 4.72
CA LYS A 144 -5.63 17.92 5.31
C LYS A 144 -4.44 17.02 4.90
N PHE A 145 -3.63 17.52 3.98
CA PHE A 145 -2.40 16.83 3.55
C PHE A 145 -1.24 17.27 4.44
N VAL A 146 -0.58 16.32 5.10
CA VAL A 146 0.47 16.61 6.09
C VAL A 146 1.76 15.93 5.68
N LEU A 147 2.82 16.73 5.57
CA LEU A 147 4.21 16.27 5.43
C LEU A 147 4.92 16.45 6.77
N PRO A 148 5.99 15.68 7.05
CA PRO A 148 6.83 15.89 8.21
C PRO A 148 7.39 17.33 8.25
N ILE A 149 7.46 17.88 9.45
CA ILE A 149 7.99 19.23 9.70
C ILE A 149 9.50 19.20 9.95
N ASP A 150 10.05 18.03 10.24
CA ASP A 150 11.47 17.77 10.42
C ASP A 150 11.82 16.37 9.89
N THR A 151 13.09 16.11 9.70
CA THR A 151 13.60 14.79 9.29
C THR A 151 15.00 14.55 9.84
N VAL A 152 15.27 13.29 10.16
CA VAL A 152 16.63 12.86 10.50
C VAL A 152 17.39 12.63 9.19
N VAL A 153 18.49 13.33 9.01
CA VAL A 153 19.41 13.15 7.89
C VAL A 153 20.73 12.58 8.39
N ALA A 154 21.41 11.83 7.55
CA ALA A 154 22.71 11.24 7.85
C ALA A 154 23.68 11.41 6.66
N ASP A 155 24.97 11.40 6.95
CA ASP A 155 26.02 11.47 5.95
C ASP A 155 26.22 10.12 5.21
N ASP A 156 25.77 9.01 5.82
CA ASP A 156 25.80 7.67 5.24
C ASP A 156 24.66 6.81 5.80
N MET A 157 24.38 5.66 5.18
CA MET A 157 23.39 4.67 5.64
C MET A 157 24.02 3.54 6.45
N THR A 158 24.77 3.90 7.51
CA THR A 158 25.42 2.97 8.43
C THR A 158 24.99 3.27 9.87
N GLU A 159 25.15 2.29 10.76
CA GLU A 159 24.84 2.47 12.19
C GLU A 159 25.74 3.51 12.87
N THR A 160 26.91 3.79 12.29
CA THR A 160 27.91 4.74 12.81
C THR A 160 27.88 6.09 12.10
N ALA A 161 26.94 6.31 11.18
CA ALA A 161 26.82 7.57 10.46
C ALA A 161 26.48 8.74 11.41
N ASN A 162 27.05 9.91 11.11
CA ASN A 162 26.64 11.12 11.79
C ASN A 162 25.24 11.50 11.32
N SER A 163 24.33 11.71 12.27
CA SER A 163 22.95 12.07 11.97
C SER A 163 22.55 13.32 12.75
N PHE A 164 21.67 14.11 12.18
CA PHE A 164 21.07 15.27 12.81
C PHE A 164 19.64 15.50 12.29
N VAL A 165 18.86 16.22 13.07
CA VAL A 165 17.50 16.64 12.67
C VAL A 165 17.64 17.94 11.89
N CYS A 166 16.94 18.02 10.76
CA CYS A 166 16.82 19.26 9.99
C CYS A 166 15.40 19.46 9.50
N ASP A 167 15.06 20.71 9.23
CA ASP A 167 13.83 21.07 8.54
C ASP A 167 13.95 20.68 7.06
N PRO A 168 12.85 20.28 6.41
CA PRO A 168 12.86 19.83 5.01
C PRO A 168 12.79 21.00 4.01
N ASP A 169 13.38 22.17 4.31
CA ASP A 169 13.39 23.37 3.46
C ASP A 169 14.49 23.35 2.37
#